data_17eb67b8002e137336cc0584b3c5f6f7
#
_entry.id   17eb67b8002e137336cc0584b3c5f6f7
#
_cell.length_a   1.000
_cell.length_b   1.000
_cell.length_c   1.000
_cell.angle_alpha   90.00
_cell.angle_beta   90.00
_cell.angle_gamma   90.00
#
_symmetry.space_group_name_H-M   'P 1'
#
loop_
_entity.id
_entity.type
_entity.pdbx_description
1 polymer ?
#
loop_
_entity_poly.entity_id
_entity_poly.type
_entity_poly.pdbx_seq_one_letter_code
_entity_poly.pdbx_strand_id
1 'polypeptide(L)'
;MVTDSLFHVALRIAIGLATLFILTDCAQPTSTNVVEPAQSGPAEVILPRGDVVAEADLRTKLAMLSPSVRVDEAERFAQCAYVTSRRLAREYRVVFPPALNNILINTGARKRGLCYQWTEDLMRQLNALKLETLELHWGEAFARTFSENNGVVVTAKGQPFAQGIVLDAWRYQGHLYWGPVRKDPEHYEWKENKAQYDRIFQTKAAQRTASSVNRG
;
A
#
# COMPACT_ATOMS: atom_id res chain seq x y z
N MET A 1 7.49 57.83 11.49
CA MET A 1 6.84 58.14 10.22
C MET A 1 6.31 56.83 9.68
N VAL A 2 5.06 56.54 10.03
CA VAL A 2 3.87 56.63 9.19
C VAL A 2 3.88 55.51 8.13
N THR A 3 2.94 54.57 8.02
CA THR A 3 1.52 54.47 8.37
C THR A 3 1.04 53.03 8.34
N ASP A 4 0.09 52.78 9.21
CA ASP A 4 -0.88 51.69 9.20
C ASP A 4 -1.64 51.56 7.87
N SER A 5 -2.06 50.37 7.51
CA SER A 5 -3.35 50.21 6.84
C SER A 5 -3.95 48.83 7.12
N LEU A 6 -5.00 48.92 7.89
CA LEU A 6 -6.04 47.97 8.20
C LEU A 6 -6.77 47.48 6.94
N PHE A 7 -7.04 46.20 6.83
CA PHE A 7 -8.19 45.69 6.09
C PHE A 7 -9.02 44.75 6.93
N HIS A 8 -10.03 45.34 7.54
CA HIS A 8 -11.22 44.66 8.03
C HIS A 8 -12.14 44.39 6.84
N VAL A 9 -12.53 43.17 6.62
CA VAL A 9 -13.71 42.86 5.81
C VAL A 9 -14.72 42.11 6.66
N ALA A 10 -15.84 42.80 6.80
CA ALA A 10 -16.98 42.47 7.64
C ALA A 10 -17.75 41.25 7.11
N LEU A 11 -18.10 40.43 8.06
CA LEU A 11 -19.11 39.36 7.96
C LEU A 11 -20.49 40.02 7.85
N ARG A 12 -21.25 39.78 6.77
CA ARG A 12 -22.67 40.09 6.68
C ARG A 12 -23.50 38.81 6.73
N ILE A 13 -24.21 38.70 7.83
CA ILE A 13 -25.29 37.74 8.07
C ILE A 13 -26.51 38.22 7.29
N ALA A 14 -27.11 37.35 6.46
CA ALA A 14 -28.44 37.56 5.92
C ALA A 14 -29.37 36.47 6.46
N ILE A 15 -30.29 36.91 7.32
CA ILE A 15 -31.47 36.19 7.81
C ILE A 15 -32.58 36.44 6.82
N GLY A 16 -33.17 35.41 6.26
CA GLY A 16 -34.32 35.49 5.36
C GLY A 16 -35.38 34.43 5.69
N LEU A 17 -36.52 34.95 6.03
CA LEU A 17 -37.74 34.38 6.61
C LEU A 17 -38.31 33.13 5.93
N ALA A 18 -39.03 32.42 6.80
CA ALA A 18 -39.95 31.29 6.56
C ALA A 18 -41.08 31.61 5.58
N THR A 19 -41.49 30.63 4.84
CA THR A 19 -42.87 30.48 4.40
C THR A 19 -43.30 29.01 4.54
N LEU A 20 -44.29 28.88 5.38
CA LEU A 20 -45.04 27.66 5.72
C LEU A 20 -46.04 27.39 4.59
N PHE A 21 -45.99 26.22 3.98
CA PHE A 21 -47.07 25.65 3.20
C PHE A 21 -47.48 24.32 3.76
N ILE A 22 -48.68 24.33 4.39
CA ILE A 22 -49.44 23.18 4.76
C ILE A 22 -50.35 22.85 3.58
N LEU A 23 -50.34 21.64 3.05
CA LEU A 23 -51.48 21.00 2.39
C LEU A 23 -51.30 19.46 2.35
N THR A 24 -52.02 18.82 3.22
CA THR A 24 -52.96 17.65 3.04
C THR A 24 -52.52 16.45 2.23
N ASP A 25 -52.27 15.40 2.95
CA ASP A 25 -52.86 14.05 2.96
C ASP A 25 -53.22 13.45 1.59
N CYS A 26 -52.48 12.37 1.27
CA CYS A 26 -53.02 11.20 0.61
C CYS A 26 -52.21 9.95 1.01
N ALA A 27 -52.78 9.16 1.88
CA ALA A 27 -52.23 7.89 2.32
C ALA A 27 -52.22 6.86 1.17
N GLN A 28 -51.02 6.32 0.89
CA GLN A 28 -50.89 5.05 0.16
C GLN A 28 -50.03 4.09 0.98
N PRO A 29 -50.39 2.79 1.07
CA PRO A 29 -49.64 1.84 1.89
C PRO A 29 -48.29 1.53 1.23
N THR A 30 -47.20 1.99 1.82
CA THR A 30 -45.88 1.62 1.44
C THR A 30 -45.55 0.23 1.96
N SER A 31 -45.39 -0.69 1.02
CA SER A 31 -44.69 -1.96 1.25
C SER A 31 -43.25 -1.63 1.74
N THR A 32 -42.99 -1.90 2.98
CA THR A 32 -41.66 -1.80 3.57
C THR A 32 -40.82 -2.97 3.09
N ASN A 33 -40.19 -2.83 1.95
CA ASN A 33 -39.02 -3.62 1.65
C ASN A 33 -37.90 -3.10 2.53
N VAL A 34 -37.66 -3.77 3.65
CA VAL A 34 -36.45 -3.62 4.45
C VAL A 34 -35.32 -4.15 3.58
N VAL A 35 -34.64 -3.24 2.90
CA VAL A 35 -33.35 -3.53 2.27
C VAL A 35 -32.37 -3.67 3.43
N GLU A 36 -32.05 -4.90 3.76
CA GLU A 36 -30.95 -5.25 4.65
C GLU A 36 -29.69 -4.58 4.10
N PRO A 37 -28.91 -3.80 4.92
CA PRO A 37 -27.71 -3.17 4.42
C PRO A 37 -26.74 -4.27 3.98
N ALA A 38 -26.48 -4.37 2.69
CA ALA A 38 -25.50 -5.26 2.13
C ALA A 38 -24.20 -5.07 2.92
N GLN A 39 -23.73 -6.14 3.55
CA GLN A 39 -22.44 -6.18 4.21
C GLN A 39 -21.40 -5.77 3.20
N SER A 40 -20.82 -4.57 3.38
CA SER A 40 -19.76 -4.05 2.52
C SER A 40 -18.54 -4.94 2.73
N GLY A 41 -18.36 -5.93 1.88
CA GLY A 41 -17.10 -6.62 1.70
C GLY A 41 -15.98 -5.60 1.41
N PRO A 42 -14.72 -5.96 1.58
CA PRO A 42 -13.62 -5.03 1.29
C PRO A 42 -13.78 -4.50 -0.14
N ALA A 43 -13.86 -3.17 -0.29
CA ALA A 43 -14.10 -2.52 -1.57
C ALA A 43 -13.10 -3.04 -2.60
N GLU A 44 -13.59 -3.59 -3.69
CA GLU A 44 -12.79 -4.10 -4.78
C GLU A 44 -11.84 -3.01 -5.30
N VAL A 45 -10.55 -3.34 -5.39
CA VAL A 45 -9.54 -2.41 -5.88
C VAL A 45 -9.48 -2.50 -7.38
N ILE A 46 -10.16 -1.58 -8.06
CA ILE A 46 -10.05 -1.43 -9.51
C ILE A 46 -8.72 -0.76 -9.82
N LEU A 47 -7.87 -1.44 -10.58
CA LEU A 47 -6.58 -0.91 -11.02
C LEU A 47 -6.75 0.10 -12.18
N PRO A 48 -6.02 1.22 -12.17
CA PRO A 48 -5.90 2.10 -13.32
C PRO A 48 -5.34 1.36 -14.54
N ARG A 49 -5.70 1.79 -15.76
CA ARG A 49 -5.27 1.13 -17.00
C ARG A 49 -3.76 0.95 -17.12
N GLY A 50 -2.98 1.96 -16.70
CA GLY A 50 -1.52 1.87 -16.69
C GLY A 50 -0.99 0.79 -15.76
N ASP A 51 -1.61 0.60 -14.59
CA ASP A 51 -1.22 -0.45 -13.66
C ASP A 51 -1.56 -1.85 -14.20
N VAL A 52 -2.67 -2.01 -14.93
CA VAL A 52 -3.03 -3.30 -15.55
C VAL A 52 -1.95 -3.74 -16.56
N VAL A 53 -1.45 -2.81 -17.37
CA VAL A 53 -0.36 -3.10 -18.33
C VAL A 53 0.93 -3.45 -17.58
N ALA A 54 1.30 -2.63 -16.60
CA ALA A 54 2.53 -2.83 -15.83
C ALA A 54 2.48 -4.11 -14.94
N GLU A 55 1.29 -4.51 -14.47
CA GLU A 55 1.08 -5.81 -13.80
C GLU A 55 1.36 -6.97 -14.75
N ALA A 56 0.83 -6.93 -15.98
CA ALA A 56 1.07 -7.96 -16.99
C ALA A 56 2.56 -8.08 -17.36
N ASP A 57 3.26 -6.94 -17.42
CA ASP A 57 4.70 -6.91 -17.64
C ASP A 57 5.46 -7.50 -16.45
N LEU A 58 5.08 -7.18 -15.21
CA LEU A 58 5.67 -7.78 -14.00
C LEU A 58 5.48 -9.30 -13.99
N ARG A 59 4.26 -9.79 -14.27
CA ARG A 59 3.97 -11.21 -14.38
C ARG A 59 4.91 -11.90 -15.36
N THR A 60 5.09 -11.31 -16.53
CA THR A 60 5.97 -11.84 -17.58
C THR A 60 7.43 -11.88 -17.10
N LYS A 61 7.91 -10.82 -16.45
CA LYS A 61 9.28 -10.77 -15.92
C LYS A 61 9.53 -11.76 -14.80
N LEU A 62 8.54 -11.96 -13.92
CA LEU A 62 8.62 -12.99 -12.86
C LEU A 62 8.73 -14.40 -13.44
N ALA A 63 7.89 -14.74 -14.41
CA ALA A 63 7.93 -16.05 -15.08
C ALA A 63 9.27 -16.30 -15.81
N MET A 64 9.97 -15.23 -16.21
CA MET A 64 11.28 -15.30 -16.87
C MET A 64 12.47 -15.36 -15.89
N LEU A 65 12.28 -15.24 -14.57
CA LEU A 65 13.37 -15.32 -13.60
C LEU A 65 14.07 -16.69 -13.66
N SER A 66 13.30 -17.76 -13.84
CA SER A 66 13.80 -19.11 -14.01
C SER A 66 12.75 -19.98 -14.69
N PRO A 67 13.17 -21.02 -15.45
CA PRO A 67 12.25 -22.04 -15.97
C PRO A 67 11.45 -22.79 -14.89
N SER A 68 11.90 -22.75 -13.64
CA SER A 68 11.21 -23.37 -12.50
C SER A 68 10.07 -22.53 -11.95
N VAL A 69 9.94 -21.25 -12.33
CA VAL A 69 8.87 -20.37 -11.83
C VAL A 69 7.55 -20.75 -12.48
N ARG A 70 6.56 -21.03 -11.66
CA ARG A 70 5.21 -21.33 -12.11
C ARG A 70 4.49 -20.08 -12.57
N VAL A 71 3.86 -20.17 -13.73
CA VAL A 71 3.15 -19.03 -14.34
C VAL A 71 1.99 -18.55 -13.46
N ASP A 72 1.25 -19.50 -12.83
CA ASP A 72 0.16 -19.15 -11.91
C ASP A 72 0.65 -18.44 -10.64
N GLU A 73 1.85 -18.74 -10.16
CA GLU A 73 2.45 -18.00 -9.04
C GLU A 73 2.88 -16.61 -9.44
N ALA A 74 3.48 -16.45 -10.63
CA ALA A 74 3.86 -15.16 -11.17
C ALA A 74 2.63 -14.25 -11.35
N GLU A 75 1.51 -14.80 -11.81
CA GLU A 75 0.24 -14.09 -11.97
C GLU A 75 -0.34 -13.65 -10.62
N ARG A 76 -0.52 -14.58 -9.68
CA ARG A 76 -1.03 -14.26 -8.34
C ARG A 76 -0.15 -13.27 -7.61
N PHE A 77 1.16 -13.36 -7.79
CA PHE A 77 2.12 -12.42 -7.21
C PHE A 77 1.94 -11.02 -7.76
N ALA A 78 1.95 -10.86 -9.10
CA ALA A 78 1.83 -9.56 -9.75
C ALA A 78 0.52 -8.87 -9.38
N GLN A 79 -0.60 -9.58 -9.46
CA GLN A 79 -1.91 -9.09 -9.05
C GLN A 79 -1.92 -8.64 -7.59
N CYS A 80 -1.44 -9.49 -6.67
CA CYS A 80 -1.38 -9.16 -5.25
C CYS A 80 -0.52 -7.91 -4.99
N ALA A 81 0.63 -7.78 -5.67
CA ALA A 81 1.53 -6.64 -5.50
C ALA A 81 0.85 -5.32 -5.90
N TYR A 82 0.21 -5.27 -7.06
CA TYR A 82 -0.46 -4.07 -7.56
C TYR A 82 -1.70 -3.70 -6.73
N VAL A 83 -2.58 -4.67 -6.47
CA VAL A 83 -3.79 -4.45 -5.66
C VAL A 83 -3.42 -3.96 -4.25
N THR A 84 -2.42 -4.58 -3.63
CA THR A 84 -1.96 -4.19 -2.30
C THR A 84 -1.37 -2.78 -2.31
N SER A 85 -0.50 -2.45 -3.26
CA SER A 85 0.11 -1.12 -3.35
C SER A 85 -0.95 -0.02 -3.46
N ARG A 86 -1.98 -0.20 -4.28
CA ARG A 86 -3.10 0.74 -4.41
C ARG A 86 -3.97 0.83 -3.16
N ARG A 87 -4.20 -0.30 -2.50
CA ARG A 87 -4.93 -0.33 -1.24
C ARG A 87 -4.17 0.44 -0.15
N LEU A 88 -2.88 0.18 0.02
CA LEU A 88 -2.03 0.88 0.99
C LEU A 88 -1.98 2.39 0.74
N ALA A 89 -1.94 2.84 -0.51
CA ALA A 89 -2.00 4.28 -0.83
C ALA A 89 -3.25 4.96 -0.28
N ARG A 90 -4.40 4.28 -0.36
CA ARG A 90 -5.66 4.77 0.19
C ARG A 90 -5.68 4.72 1.71
N GLU A 91 -5.25 3.61 2.31
CA GLU A 91 -5.19 3.41 3.75
C GLU A 91 -4.27 4.44 4.43
N TYR A 92 -3.11 4.70 3.85
CA TYR A 92 -2.15 5.68 4.35
C TYR A 92 -2.51 7.12 4.01
N ARG A 93 -3.54 7.34 3.17
CA ARG A 93 -3.99 8.67 2.72
C ARG A 93 -2.81 9.49 2.17
N VAL A 94 -2.05 8.85 1.28
CA VAL A 94 -0.81 9.46 0.79
C VAL A 94 -1.04 10.78 0.06
N VAL A 95 -0.07 11.68 0.15
CA VAL A 95 -0.04 12.97 -0.55
C VAL A 95 1.31 13.14 -1.23
N PHE A 96 1.31 13.80 -2.39
CA PHE A 96 2.53 14.11 -3.11
C PHE A 96 3.17 15.41 -2.60
N PRO A 97 4.50 15.53 -2.50
CA PRO A 97 5.53 14.49 -2.73
C PRO A 97 5.73 13.55 -1.53
N PRO A 98 6.42 12.41 -1.67
CA PRO A 98 6.66 11.43 -0.58
C PRO A 98 7.26 12.04 0.69
N ALA A 99 8.15 13.02 0.55
CA ALA A 99 8.75 13.73 1.68
C ALA A 99 7.70 14.39 2.60
N LEU A 100 6.58 14.87 2.04
CA LEU A 100 5.50 15.45 2.83
C LEU A 100 4.80 14.38 3.70
N ASN A 101 4.66 13.15 3.19
CA ASN A 101 4.14 12.04 4.02
C ASN A 101 5.05 11.76 5.21
N ASN A 102 6.37 11.76 5.00
CA ASN A 102 7.33 11.54 6.08
C ASN A 102 7.22 12.65 7.16
N ILE A 103 7.05 13.91 6.77
CA ILE A 103 6.81 15.02 7.70
C ILE A 103 5.52 14.78 8.50
N LEU A 104 4.42 14.44 7.83
CA LEU A 104 3.14 14.19 8.48
C LEU A 104 3.17 13.01 9.46
N ILE A 105 4.00 12.01 9.19
CA ILE A 105 4.19 10.86 10.09
C ILE A 105 5.08 11.26 11.28
N ASN A 106 6.20 11.91 11.01
CA ASN A 106 7.15 12.31 12.05
C ASN A 106 6.58 13.34 13.02
N THR A 107 5.62 14.16 12.58
CA THR A 107 4.87 15.10 13.42
C THR A 107 3.66 14.47 14.13
N GLY A 108 3.40 13.17 13.93
CA GLY A 108 2.27 12.47 14.54
C GLY A 108 0.92 12.71 13.88
N ALA A 109 0.84 13.53 12.82
CA ALA A 109 -0.38 13.78 12.06
C ALA A 109 -0.86 12.52 11.31
N ARG A 110 0.04 11.56 11.07
CA ARG A 110 -0.26 10.24 10.49
C ARG A 110 0.48 9.13 11.22
N LYS A 111 -0.13 7.95 11.23
CA LYS A 111 0.43 6.80 11.97
C LYS A 111 1.34 5.90 11.13
N ARG A 112 1.15 5.84 9.81
CA ARG A 112 1.84 4.93 8.88
C ARG A 112 2.07 5.58 7.52
N GLY A 113 3.07 5.04 6.77
CA GLY A 113 3.39 5.46 5.41
C GLY A 113 4.88 5.68 5.15
N LEU A 114 5.77 5.35 6.12
CA LEU A 114 7.22 5.33 5.88
C LEU A 114 7.61 4.15 4.98
N CYS A 115 8.71 4.24 4.26
CA CYS A 115 9.17 3.23 3.28
C CYS A 115 9.17 1.81 3.85
N TYR A 116 9.73 1.61 5.06
CA TYR A 116 9.75 0.29 5.68
C TYR A 116 8.36 -0.25 6.04
N GLN A 117 7.39 0.62 6.34
CA GLN A 117 6.00 0.21 6.62
C GLN A 117 5.28 -0.27 5.36
N TRP A 118 5.53 0.41 4.23
CA TRP A 118 5.04 -0.04 2.92
C TRP A 118 5.61 -1.41 2.57
N THR A 119 6.93 -1.58 2.75
CA THR A 119 7.61 -2.84 2.48
C THR A 119 7.08 -3.96 3.36
N GLU A 120 6.92 -3.71 4.67
CA GLU A 120 6.37 -4.69 5.60
C GLU A 120 4.96 -5.13 5.22
N ASP A 121 4.06 -4.16 4.96
CA ASP A 121 2.66 -4.47 4.69
C ASP A 121 2.48 -5.14 3.31
N LEU A 122 3.24 -4.73 2.29
CA LEU A 122 3.27 -5.41 0.99
C LEU A 122 3.80 -6.84 1.12
N MET A 123 4.94 -7.01 1.80
CA MET A 123 5.57 -8.31 1.99
C MET A 123 4.67 -9.28 2.77
N ARG A 124 3.89 -8.80 3.75
CA ARG A 124 2.92 -9.63 4.47
C ARG A 124 1.85 -10.21 3.55
N GLN A 125 1.34 -9.43 2.61
CA GLN A 125 0.34 -9.89 1.66
C GLN A 125 0.94 -10.89 0.67
N LEU A 126 2.13 -10.60 0.16
CA LEU A 126 2.83 -11.50 -0.76
C LEU A 126 3.22 -12.83 -0.08
N ASN A 127 3.68 -12.78 1.17
CA ASN A 127 4.01 -13.99 1.94
C ASN A 127 2.78 -14.86 2.24
N ALA A 128 1.60 -14.26 2.33
CA ALA A 128 0.34 -14.99 2.52
C ALA A 128 -0.06 -15.85 1.31
N LEU A 129 0.52 -15.59 0.13
CA LEU A 129 0.32 -16.40 -1.08
C LEU A 129 0.94 -17.80 -0.99
N LYS A 130 1.86 -18.02 -0.03
CA LYS A 130 2.57 -19.29 0.18
C LYS A 130 3.21 -19.80 -1.12
N LEU A 131 4.09 -18.98 -1.69
CA LEU A 131 4.77 -19.24 -2.95
C LEU A 131 5.74 -20.43 -2.81
N GLU A 132 5.79 -21.27 -3.80
CA GLU A 132 6.65 -22.46 -3.84
C GLU A 132 7.89 -22.27 -4.72
N THR A 133 7.74 -21.48 -5.81
CA THR A 133 8.78 -21.28 -6.82
C THR A 133 9.41 -19.89 -6.80
N LEU A 134 8.83 -18.98 -6.03
CA LEU A 134 9.35 -17.64 -5.78
C LEU A 134 9.74 -17.48 -4.31
N GLU A 135 10.75 -16.65 -4.06
CA GLU A 135 11.28 -16.37 -2.72
C GLU A 135 11.31 -14.85 -2.47
N LEU A 136 10.95 -14.44 -1.26
CA LEU A 136 10.88 -13.03 -0.85
C LEU A 136 12.07 -12.66 0.01
N HIS A 137 12.61 -11.45 -0.23
CA HIS A 137 13.70 -10.87 0.53
C HIS A 137 13.38 -9.44 0.91
N TRP A 138 13.91 -8.97 2.04
CA TRP A 138 13.88 -7.55 2.39
C TRP A 138 15.05 -6.83 1.72
N GLY A 139 14.75 -5.92 0.81
CA GLY A 139 15.72 -5.03 0.20
C GLY A 139 15.82 -3.72 0.97
N GLU A 140 17.05 -3.25 1.16
CA GLU A 140 17.36 -2.00 1.85
C GLU A 140 18.39 -1.23 1.03
N ALA A 141 18.19 0.06 0.85
CA ALA A 141 19.14 0.94 0.19
C ALA A 141 19.43 2.16 1.07
N PHE A 142 20.67 2.64 1.07
CA PHE A 142 21.13 3.80 1.86
C PHE A 142 20.82 3.69 3.35
N ALA A 143 20.95 2.50 3.92
CA ALA A 143 20.64 2.17 5.30
C ALA A 143 21.17 3.21 6.30
N ARG A 144 20.31 3.61 7.26
CA ARG A 144 20.63 4.57 8.32
C ARG A 144 21.00 5.97 7.84
N THR A 145 20.55 6.35 6.65
CA THR A 145 20.64 7.72 6.14
C THR A 145 19.25 8.34 5.97
N PHE A 146 19.19 9.65 5.71
CA PHE A 146 17.91 10.32 5.39
C PHE A 146 17.31 9.87 4.05
N SER A 147 18.11 9.25 3.19
CA SER A 147 17.69 8.69 1.90
C SER A 147 17.38 7.20 1.97
N GLU A 148 17.34 6.62 3.18
CA GLU A 148 17.01 5.20 3.35
C GLU A 148 15.70 4.85 2.67
N ASN A 149 15.75 3.80 1.86
CA ASN A 149 14.58 3.21 1.26
C ASN A 149 14.55 1.69 1.47
N ASN A 150 13.35 1.14 1.50
CA ASN A 150 13.10 -0.27 1.68
C ASN A 150 12.16 -0.76 0.58
N GLY A 151 12.36 -1.99 0.14
CA GLY A 151 11.54 -2.62 -0.89
C GLY A 151 11.47 -4.14 -0.72
N VAL A 152 10.45 -4.74 -1.31
CA VAL A 152 10.36 -6.20 -1.42
C VAL A 152 11.21 -6.62 -2.61
N VAL A 153 12.11 -7.58 -2.43
CA VAL A 153 12.79 -8.22 -3.54
C VAL A 153 12.26 -9.64 -3.70
N VAL A 154 11.96 -10.01 -4.92
CA VAL A 154 11.52 -11.36 -5.30
C VAL A 154 12.53 -11.99 -6.22
N THR A 155 12.90 -13.24 -5.94
CA THR A 155 13.75 -14.08 -6.79
C THR A 155 13.01 -15.38 -7.16
N ALA A 156 13.49 -16.12 -8.15
CA ALA A 156 13.13 -17.52 -8.20
C ALA A 156 13.78 -18.22 -7.00
N LYS A 157 13.13 -19.24 -6.48
CA LYS A 157 13.58 -19.95 -5.27
C LYS A 157 15.02 -20.44 -5.40
N GLY A 158 15.84 -20.06 -4.44
CA GLY A 158 17.27 -20.39 -4.41
C GLY A 158 18.16 -19.56 -5.32
N GLN A 159 17.62 -18.57 -6.04
CA GLN A 159 18.44 -17.62 -6.78
C GLN A 159 19.03 -16.55 -5.87
N PRO A 160 20.23 -16.02 -6.18
CA PRO A 160 20.83 -14.91 -5.43
C PRO A 160 19.97 -13.65 -5.47
N PHE A 161 19.88 -12.94 -4.34
CA PHE A 161 19.19 -11.68 -4.17
C PHE A 161 19.42 -10.68 -5.33
N ALA A 162 20.67 -10.56 -5.77
CA ALA A 162 21.06 -9.62 -6.81
C ALA A 162 20.50 -9.94 -8.22
N GLN A 163 19.92 -11.12 -8.42
CA GLN A 163 19.23 -11.51 -9.66
C GLN A 163 17.72 -11.26 -9.59
N GLY A 164 17.23 -10.78 -8.47
CA GLY A 164 15.83 -10.53 -8.23
C GLY A 164 15.29 -9.25 -8.87
N ILE A 165 14.00 -9.09 -8.68
CA ILE A 165 13.22 -7.89 -9.03
C ILE A 165 12.85 -7.21 -7.72
N VAL A 166 13.18 -5.93 -7.59
CA VAL A 166 12.73 -5.09 -6.47
C VAL A 166 11.35 -4.52 -6.77
N LEU A 167 10.50 -4.47 -5.76
CA LEU A 167 9.19 -3.84 -5.76
C LEU A 167 9.20 -2.74 -4.69
N ASP A 168 8.93 -1.50 -5.10
CA ASP A 168 8.91 -0.32 -4.23
C ASP A 168 7.57 0.40 -4.39
N ALA A 169 6.69 0.19 -3.44
CA ALA A 169 5.36 0.80 -3.43
C ALA A 169 5.36 2.22 -2.83
N TRP A 170 6.42 2.59 -2.07
CA TRP A 170 6.54 3.90 -1.44
C TRP A 170 6.97 4.98 -2.44
N ARG A 171 7.91 4.70 -3.32
CA ARG A 171 8.58 5.65 -4.23
C ARG A 171 7.59 6.52 -5.03
N TYR A 172 6.55 5.89 -5.58
CA TYR A 172 5.50 6.55 -6.34
C TYR A 172 4.12 6.43 -5.67
N GLN A 173 4.11 6.31 -4.33
CA GLN A 173 2.90 6.43 -3.50
C GLN A 173 1.76 5.49 -3.93
N GLY A 174 2.09 4.22 -4.08
CA GLY A 174 1.14 3.18 -4.46
C GLY A 174 1.00 2.95 -5.97
N HIS A 175 1.67 3.75 -6.81
CA HIS A 175 2.05 3.33 -8.14
C HIS A 175 3.30 2.47 -8.00
N LEU A 176 3.13 1.16 -8.08
CA LEU A 176 4.20 0.23 -7.80
C LEU A 176 5.36 0.39 -8.80
N TYR A 177 6.52 0.83 -8.32
CA TYR A 177 7.76 0.67 -9.07
C TYR A 177 8.25 -0.77 -8.93
N TRP A 178 8.76 -1.33 -10.02
CA TRP A 178 9.53 -2.57 -10.00
C TRP A 178 10.60 -2.58 -11.08
N GLY A 179 11.69 -3.30 -10.80
CA GLY A 179 12.81 -3.40 -11.73
C GLY A 179 13.91 -4.33 -11.23
N PRO A 180 14.92 -4.62 -12.05
CA PRO A 180 16.04 -5.46 -11.65
C PRO A 180 16.82 -4.82 -10.49
N VAL A 181 17.13 -5.61 -9.45
CA VAL A 181 17.91 -5.17 -8.28
C VAL A 181 19.20 -4.44 -8.65
N ARG A 182 19.90 -4.91 -9.70
CA ARG A 182 21.19 -4.35 -10.14
C ARG A 182 21.10 -3.11 -11.02
N LYS A 183 19.91 -2.72 -11.45
CA LYS A 183 19.72 -1.63 -12.44
C LYS A 183 18.57 -0.72 -12.05
N ASP A 184 18.63 -0.22 -10.82
CA ASP A 184 17.66 0.78 -10.39
C ASP A 184 17.97 2.12 -11.08
N PRO A 185 17.02 2.75 -11.81
CA PRO A 185 17.24 3.99 -12.55
C PRO A 185 17.52 5.20 -11.66
N GLU A 186 17.12 5.15 -10.39
CA GLU A 186 17.41 6.19 -9.40
C GLU A 186 18.65 5.87 -8.55
N HIS A 187 19.48 4.91 -9.02
CA HIS A 187 20.75 4.54 -8.41
C HIS A 187 20.65 3.99 -6.98
N TYR A 188 19.53 3.35 -6.63
CA TYR A 188 19.41 2.63 -5.37
C TYR A 188 20.30 1.38 -5.39
N GLU A 189 21.29 1.35 -4.50
CA GLU A 189 22.11 0.15 -4.27
C GLU A 189 21.43 -0.78 -3.28
N TRP A 190 20.57 -1.63 -3.79
CA TRP A 190 19.81 -2.57 -2.98
C TRP A 190 20.70 -3.64 -2.35
N LYS A 191 20.59 -3.82 -1.04
CA LYS A 191 21.24 -4.86 -0.25
C LYS A 191 20.20 -5.67 0.49
N GLU A 192 20.46 -6.98 0.65
CA GLU A 192 19.57 -7.84 1.41
C GLU A 192 19.72 -7.57 2.92
N ASN A 193 18.59 -7.32 3.59
CA ASN A 193 18.52 -7.25 5.04
C ASN A 193 17.77 -8.46 5.60
N LYS A 194 18.46 -9.61 5.67
CA LYS A 194 17.92 -10.85 6.17
C LYS A 194 17.45 -10.74 7.64
N ALA A 195 18.18 -10.01 8.47
CA ALA A 195 17.82 -9.82 9.87
C ALA A 195 16.47 -9.11 10.03
N GLN A 196 16.16 -8.15 9.16
CA GLN A 196 14.88 -7.45 9.16
C GLN A 196 13.75 -8.39 8.73
N TYR A 197 13.96 -9.18 7.67
CA TYR A 197 13.02 -10.20 7.24
C TYR A 197 12.69 -11.18 8.37
N ASP A 198 13.72 -11.75 8.99
CA ASP A 198 13.60 -12.74 10.06
C ASP A 198 12.85 -12.15 11.28
N ARG A 199 13.15 -10.92 11.66
CA ARG A 199 12.45 -10.22 12.75
C ARG A 199 10.94 -10.11 12.52
N ILE A 200 10.52 -9.87 11.28
CA ILE A 200 9.10 -9.66 10.96
C ILE A 200 8.34 -10.97 10.85
N PHE A 201 8.96 -12.01 10.28
CA PHE A 201 8.26 -13.24 9.90
C PHE A 201 8.56 -14.42 10.82
N GLN A 202 9.80 -14.60 11.30
CA GLN A 202 10.17 -15.75 12.15
C GLN A 202 9.73 -15.57 13.60
N THR A 203 9.79 -14.36 14.16
CA THR A 203 9.32 -14.11 15.53
C THR A 203 7.83 -14.45 15.70
N LYS A 204 7.01 -14.21 14.68
CA LYS A 204 5.58 -14.57 14.70
C LYS A 204 5.33 -16.06 14.53
N ALA A 205 6.14 -16.78 13.78
CA ALA A 205 6.05 -18.23 13.67
C ALA A 205 6.38 -18.90 15.00
N ALA A 206 7.46 -18.49 15.65
CA ALA A 206 7.84 -18.96 16.99
C ALA A 206 6.77 -18.67 18.06
N GLN A 207 6.15 -17.48 18.04
CA GLN A 207 5.07 -17.12 18.95
C GLN A 207 3.80 -17.94 18.72
N ARG A 208 3.44 -18.26 17.47
CA ARG A 208 2.30 -19.14 17.16
C ARG A 208 2.52 -20.56 17.66
N THR A 209 3.72 -21.09 17.47
CA THR A 209 4.10 -22.44 17.96
C THR A 209 4.07 -22.49 19.47
N ALA A 210 4.63 -21.49 20.15
CA ALA A 210 4.59 -21.40 21.61
C ALA A 210 3.15 -21.27 22.16
N SER A 211 2.28 -20.54 21.49
CA SER A 211 0.88 -20.38 21.90
C SER A 211 0.02 -21.62 21.63
N SER A 212 0.39 -22.47 20.69
CA SER A 212 -0.29 -23.76 20.44
C SER A 212 0.10 -24.83 21.45
N VAL A 213 1.37 -24.84 21.87
CA VAL A 213 1.89 -25.79 22.89
C VAL A 213 1.30 -25.49 24.28
N ASN A 214 1.01 -24.23 24.60
CA ASN A 214 0.46 -23.86 25.90
C ASN A 214 -1.07 -24.04 26.01
N ARG A 215 -1.73 -24.54 24.97
CA ARG A 215 -3.19 -24.80 24.93
C ARG A 215 -3.54 -26.30 24.82
N GLY A 216 -2.60 -27.17 24.86
CA GLY A 216 -2.75 -28.62 24.92
C GLY A 216 -2.33 -29.18 26.26
#